data_f9c202cfb5008e7d720382646e396944
#
_entry.id   f9c202cfb5008e7d720382646e396944
#
_cell.length_a   1.000
_cell.length_b   1.000
_cell.length_c   1.000
_cell.angle_alpha   90.00
_cell.angle_beta   90.00
_cell.angle_gamma   90.00
#
_symmetry.space_group_name_H-M   'P 1'
#
loop_
_entity.id
_entity.type
_entity.pdbx_description
1 polymer ?
#
loop_
_entity_poly.entity_id
_entity_poly.type
_entity_poly.pdbx_seq_one_letter_code
_entity_poly.pdbx_strand_id
1 'polypeptide(L)'
;MTRYLTTLFLCFGLLLGAVAQAEEPVDAAKDANAAPASAKDDKKGDRLFFAIGTGVNFSLTDNRDVVGQTTGTSFLIGLNLDTKLEYYKLGHEIRTNLIIDEQFSYTPDLDRIIKSADKFAIDAIYLYNISADLWGPFAKAHFETQLFNGFLNTMRPEYYVFPDGTTVAPFDQLQISGSFDPIKISESVGLFVKPWTREWLKTELRAGLGGLHLIADTVYIAGAKDEALNQIPLTQVESFNQLGAAFAAMLSGTYKLEAPITYGASADILVPFVYEDPMGRSAGELTNYNFAANVGVEVAPWLSVGYRLSVVRMPQVSEEWQIQNN
;
A
#
# COMPACT_ATOMS: atom_id res chain seq x y z
N MET A 1 -34.17 -6.91 3.98
CA MET A 1 -33.31 -5.75 4.33
C MET A 1 -32.92 -5.90 5.77
N THR A 2 -31.77 -6.41 6.10
CA THR A 2 -31.13 -6.48 7.42
C THR A 2 -30.27 -7.75 7.50
N ARG A 3 -29.22 -7.87 6.67
CA ARG A 3 -28.31 -9.03 6.74
C ARG A 3 -26.85 -8.73 6.35
N TYR A 4 -26.37 -7.50 6.43
CA TYR A 4 -24.96 -7.18 6.09
C TYR A 4 -24.30 -6.28 7.11
N LEU A 5 -24.43 -6.61 8.40
CA LEU A 5 -23.79 -5.84 9.46
C LEU A 5 -22.83 -6.68 10.29
N THR A 6 -22.07 -7.55 9.69
CA THR A 6 -21.03 -8.30 10.41
C THR A 6 -19.91 -8.69 9.48
N THR A 7 -19.28 -7.73 8.84
CA THR A 7 -17.96 -7.96 8.27
C THR A 7 -17.24 -6.64 8.26
N LEU A 8 -16.47 -6.42 9.25
CA LEU A 8 -15.69 -5.22 9.41
C LEU A 8 -14.22 -5.56 9.17
N PHE A 9 -13.58 -4.72 8.40
CA PHE A 9 -12.16 -4.43 8.22
C PHE A 9 -11.41 -4.99 7.02
N LEU A 10 -10.79 -4.06 6.38
CA LEU A 10 -10.33 -3.96 5.09
C LEU A 10 -9.17 -3.20 4.73
N CYS A 11 -8.49 -3.00 3.77
CA CYS A 11 -8.31 -2.38 2.63
C CYS A 11 -7.10 -2.08 1.91
N PHE A 12 -7.06 -1.42 0.82
CA PHE A 12 -5.89 -1.25 -0.03
C PHE A 12 -5.82 0.09 -0.74
N GLY A 13 -4.65 0.69 -0.87
CA GLY A 13 -4.38 1.79 -1.76
C GLY A 13 -4.22 1.31 -3.18
N LEU A 14 -5.11 1.69 -4.01
CA LEU A 14 -5.03 1.44 -5.41
C LEU A 14 -4.12 2.44 -6.06
N LEU A 15 -3.06 1.91 -6.65
CA LEU A 15 -2.28 2.57 -7.66
C LEU A 15 -3.14 2.80 -8.90
N LEU A 16 -3.67 3.99 -9.02
CA LEU A 16 -3.99 4.55 -10.32
C LEU A 16 -2.76 5.32 -10.77
N GLY A 17 -1.78 4.58 -11.25
CA GLY A 17 -0.67 5.17 -11.99
C GLY A 17 -1.17 5.69 -13.32
N ALA A 18 -1.66 6.92 -13.37
CA ALA A 18 -1.57 7.65 -14.61
C ALA A 18 -0.09 7.71 -15.00
N VAL A 19 0.22 7.31 -16.21
CA VAL A 19 1.56 7.47 -16.78
C VAL A 19 1.81 8.97 -16.95
N ALA A 20 2.20 9.63 -15.86
CA ALA A 20 2.98 10.83 -15.92
C ALA A 20 4.42 10.37 -15.79
N GLN A 21 5.27 10.69 -16.74
CA GLN A 21 6.71 10.58 -16.57
C GLN A 21 7.07 11.43 -15.35
N ALA A 22 7.24 10.77 -14.22
CA ALA A 22 7.70 11.42 -13.01
C ALA A 22 9.21 11.58 -13.13
N GLU A 23 9.65 12.82 -13.21
CA GLU A 23 11.01 13.17 -12.82
C GLU A 23 11.24 12.82 -11.35
N GLU A 24 12.45 12.41 -11.04
CA GLU A 24 12.88 11.89 -9.74
C GLU A 24 12.43 12.78 -8.57
N PRO A 25 11.77 12.21 -7.55
CA PRO A 25 11.55 12.93 -6.30
C PRO A 25 12.85 12.97 -5.52
N VAL A 26 13.33 14.16 -5.30
CA VAL A 26 14.43 14.45 -4.38
C VAL A 26 14.02 14.02 -2.96
N ASP A 27 14.86 13.18 -2.37
CA ASP A 27 14.94 12.76 -0.96
C ASP A 27 13.95 13.36 0.04
N ALA A 28 12.94 12.60 0.38
CA ALA A 28 12.19 12.81 1.63
C ALA A 28 11.56 11.52 2.18
N ALA A 29 12.22 10.39 2.00
CA ALA A 29 11.78 9.13 2.61
C ALA A 29 12.51 8.92 3.94
N LYS A 30 12.19 9.71 4.96
CA LYS A 30 12.48 9.32 6.34
C LYS A 30 11.42 8.33 6.81
N ASP A 31 11.79 7.06 6.75
CA ASP A 31 11.38 5.97 7.65
C ASP A 31 9.90 5.81 8.05
N ALA A 32 9.02 5.56 7.10
CA ALA A 32 7.71 5.04 7.43
C ALA A 32 7.65 3.50 7.56
N ASN A 33 8.78 2.80 7.44
CA ASN A 33 8.88 1.36 7.70
C ASN A 33 10.28 0.95 8.16
N ALA A 34 10.89 1.70 9.05
CA ALA A 34 11.96 1.13 9.85
C ALA A 34 11.37 -0.11 10.53
N ALA A 35 11.96 -1.26 10.30
CA ALA A 35 11.76 -2.40 11.19
C ALA A 35 11.84 -1.86 12.63
N PRO A 36 10.95 -2.26 13.54
CA PRO A 36 10.86 -1.65 14.86
C PRO A 36 12.26 -1.53 15.43
N ALA A 37 12.63 -0.29 15.78
CA ALA A 37 13.95 -0.01 16.31
C ALA A 37 14.18 -1.01 17.42
N SER A 38 15.24 -1.81 17.28
CA SER A 38 15.60 -2.88 18.17
C SER A 38 15.45 -2.43 19.62
N ALA A 39 14.29 -2.66 20.21
CA ALA A 39 14.13 -2.55 21.65
C ALA A 39 15.12 -3.54 22.25
N LYS A 40 16.09 -3.04 23.00
CA LYS A 40 17.07 -3.84 23.72
C LYS A 40 16.36 -4.99 24.39
N ASP A 41 16.93 -6.17 24.21
CA ASP A 41 16.48 -7.45 24.72
C ASP A 41 16.59 -7.50 26.27
N ASP A 42 15.72 -6.74 26.94
CA ASP A 42 15.62 -6.70 28.39
C ASP A 42 14.34 -7.38 28.85
N LYS A 43 14.53 -8.64 29.31
CA LYS A 43 13.65 -9.41 30.21
C LYS A 43 12.14 -9.33 29.97
N LYS A 44 11.54 -10.48 29.66
CA LYS A 44 10.11 -10.81 29.58
C LYS A 44 9.27 -10.14 30.68
N GLY A 45 8.84 -8.93 30.44
CA GLY A 45 7.92 -8.18 31.27
C GLY A 45 6.78 -7.63 30.42
N ASP A 46 5.67 -7.28 31.05
CA ASP A 46 4.58 -6.54 30.40
C ASP A 46 5.14 -5.28 29.75
N ARG A 47 4.96 -5.13 28.44
CA ARG A 47 5.48 -3.99 27.67
C ARG A 47 4.39 -3.41 26.81
N LEU A 48 4.29 -2.09 26.85
CA LEU A 48 3.55 -1.27 25.90
C LEU A 48 4.55 -0.35 25.20
N PHE A 49 4.62 -0.46 23.90
CA PHE A 49 5.42 0.42 23.07
C PHE A 49 4.48 1.22 22.16
N PHE A 50 4.70 2.53 22.12
CA PHE A 50 3.99 3.44 21.23
C PHE A 50 5.00 4.32 20.53
N ALA A 51 4.87 4.42 19.22
CA ALA A 51 5.67 5.33 18.40
C ALA A 51 4.75 6.07 17.43
N ILE A 52 5.06 7.33 17.20
CA ILE A 52 4.42 8.17 16.20
C ILE A 52 5.51 8.83 15.36
N GLY A 53 5.44 8.64 14.07
CA GLY A 53 6.27 9.30 13.08
C GLY A 53 5.41 10.24 12.25
N THR A 54 5.86 11.46 12.07
CA THR A 54 5.22 12.41 11.16
C THR A 54 6.26 12.97 10.21
N GLY A 55 5.91 13.12 8.94
CA GLY A 55 6.76 13.71 7.93
C GLY A 55 6.00 14.72 7.08
N VAL A 56 6.70 15.74 6.66
CA VAL A 56 6.23 16.69 5.65
C VAL A 56 7.24 16.68 4.52
N ASN A 57 6.77 16.38 3.32
CA ASN A 57 7.56 16.42 2.11
C ASN A 57 7.25 17.71 1.37
N PHE A 58 8.26 18.41 0.93
CA PHE A 58 8.11 19.58 0.09
C PHE A 58 9.19 19.57 -0.99
N SER A 59 8.78 19.71 -2.24
CA SER A 59 9.67 19.89 -3.38
C SER A 59 9.19 21.09 -4.18
N LEU A 60 10.11 21.91 -4.64
CA LEU A 60 9.86 23.05 -5.51
C LEU A 60 10.87 23.03 -6.65
N THR A 61 10.37 23.01 -7.87
CA THR A 61 11.19 23.05 -9.07
C THR A 61 10.74 24.21 -9.95
N ASP A 62 11.67 25.08 -10.33
CA ASP A 62 11.41 26.20 -11.26
C ASP A 62 12.26 26.00 -12.53
N ASN A 63 11.57 25.70 -13.64
CA ASN A 63 12.18 25.47 -14.93
C ASN A 63 12.05 26.74 -15.79
N ARG A 64 13.15 27.25 -16.34
CA ARG A 64 13.17 28.39 -17.27
C ARG A 64 14.02 28.07 -18.46
N ASP A 65 13.39 28.01 -19.62
CA ASP A 65 14.05 27.76 -20.91
C ASP A 65 14.93 26.48 -20.96
N VAL A 66 14.51 25.44 -20.21
CA VAL A 66 15.18 24.14 -20.22
C VAL A 66 14.66 23.31 -21.38
N VAL A 67 15.55 22.81 -22.22
CA VAL A 67 15.19 22.02 -23.40
C VAL A 67 14.49 20.72 -22.97
N GLY A 68 13.27 20.51 -23.47
CA GLY A 68 12.49 19.30 -23.17
C GLY A 68 11.66 19.38 -21.89
N GLN A 69 11.65 20.53 -21.20
CA GLN A 69 10.83 20.73 -20.00
C GLN A 69 9.91 21.94 -20.18
N THR A 70 8.73 21.88 -19.57
CA THR A 70 7.81 23.01 -19.57
C THR A 70 8.31 24.11 -18.64
N THR A 71 8.31 25.33 -19.17
CA THR A 71 8.69 26.52 -18.38
C THR A 71 7.64 26.80 -17.32
N GLY A 72 8.06 26.94 -16.06
CA GLY A 72 7.21 27.28 -14.93
C GLY A 72 7.65 26.62 -13.64
N THR A 73 6.88 26.85 -12.60
CA THR A 73 7.15 26.35 -11.26
C THR A 73 6.25 25.15 -10.94
N SER A 74 6.84 24.01 -10.67
CA SER A 74 6.17 22.82 -10.13
C SER A 74 6.40 22.73 -8.63
N PHE A 75 5.43 22.24 -7.87
CA PHE A 75 5.63 21.91 -6.47
C PHE A 75 4.97 20.57 -6.11
N LEU A 76 5.52 19.92 -5.10
CA LEU A 76 4.92 18.77 -4.43
C LEU A 76 4.90 19.06 -2.94
N ILE A 77 3.77 18.79 -2.30
CA ILE A 77 3.62 18.82 -0.85
C ILE A 77 3.00 17.51 -0.39
N GLY A 78 3.59 16.88 0.61
CA GLY A 78 3.08 15.64 1.20
C GLY A 78 3.08 15.69 2.71
N LEU A 79 2.13 14.98 3.31
CA LEU A 79 2.02 14.74 4.73
C LEU A 79 1.94 13.24 4.95
N ASN A 80 2.81 12.71 5.81
CA ASN A 80 2.70 11.33 6.25
C ASN A 80 2.63 11.21 7.77
N LEU A 81 1.86 10.25 8.23
CA LEU A 81 1.72 9.85 9.61
C LEU A 81 1.86 8.33 9.68
N ASP A 82 2.77 7.83 10.49
CA ASP A 82 2.94 6.41 10.83
C ASP A 82 2.86 6.27 12.35
N THR A 83 1.89 5.52 12.83
CA THR A 83 1.68 5.31 14.27
C THR A 83 1.75 3.84 14.57
N LYS A 84 2.64 3.43 15.46
CA LYS A 84 2.84 2.03 15.87
C LYS A 84 2.48 1.84 17.33
N LEU A 85 1.69 0.81 17.61
CA LEU A 85 1.37 0.37 18.95
C LEU A 85 1.70 -1.12 19.06
N GLU A 86 2.56 -1.47 20.01
CA GLU A 86 2.90 -2.85 20.33
C GLU A 86 2.65 -3.13 21.82
N TYR A 87 1.94 -4.19 22.09
CA TYR A 87 1.63 -4.64 23.43
C TYR A 87 2.04 -6.10 23.63
N TYR A 88 2.75 -6.37 24.71
CA TYR A 88 3.21 -7.71 25.08
C TYR A 88 2.86 -8.00 26.53
N LYS A 89 2.13 -9.09 26.77
CA LYS A 89 1.81 -9.56 28.11
C LYS A 89 1.47 -11.04 28.13
N LEU A 90 2.14 -11.80 28.97
CA LEU A 90 1.83 -13.23 29.25
C LEU A 90 1.68 -14.09 27.96
N GLY A 91 2.55 -13.89 26.98
CA GLY A 91 2.47 -14.57 25.67
C GLY A 91 1.55 -13.92 24.66
N HIS A 92 0.74 -12.94 25.06
CA HIS A 92 -0.07 -12.14 24.16
C HIS A 92 0.79 -11.05 23.53
N GLU A 93 0.69 -10.90 22.23
CA GLU A 93 1.37 -9.87 21.45
C GLU A 93 0.35 -9.22 20.49
N ILE A 94 0.19 -7.92 20.61
CA ILE A 94 -0.65 -7.12 19.70
C ILE A 94 0.26 -6.11 19.04
N ARG A 95 0.23 -6.04 17.72
CA ARG A 95 0.90 -5.01 16.93
C ARG A 95 -0.15 -4.31 16.07
N THR A 96 -0.19 -2.99 16.14
CA THR A 96 -1.08 -2.17 15.32
C THR A 96 -0.26 -1.07 14.67
N ASN A 97 -0.54 -0.82 13.40
CA ASN A 97 0.05 0.27 12.64
C ASN A 97 -1.07 1.08 11.97
N LEU A 98 -1.00 2.40 12.07
CA LEU A 98 -1.86 3.34 11.35
C LEU A 98 -0.97 4.16 10.43
N ILE A 99 -1.31 4.20 9.15
CA ILE A 99 -0.60 4.95 8.12
C ILE A 99 -1.58 5.93 7.48
N ILE A 100 -1.17 7.19 7.38
CA ILE A 100 -1.78 8.20 6.52
C ILE A 100 -0.68 8.75 5.62
N ASP A 101 -0.90 8.75 4.32
CA ASP A 101 0.04 9.30 3.33
C ASP A 101 -0.76 10.11 2.31
N GLU A 102 -0.60 11.42 2.37
CA GLU A 102 -1.29 12.38 1.52
C GLU A 102 -0.28 13.22 0.76
N GLN A 103 -0.38 13.21 -0.56
CA GLN A 103 0.51 14.02 -1.39
C GLN A 103 -0.27 14.74 -2.49
N PHE A 104 0.08 15.99 -2.69
CA PHE A 104 -0.46 16.85 -3.72
C PHE A 104 0.69 17.46 -4.53
N SER A 105 0.51 17.51 -5.83
CA SER A 105 1.47 18.13 -6.74
C SER A 105 0.77 19.16 -7.64
N TYR A 106 1.53 20.14 -8.07
CA TYR A 106 1.16 21.10 -9.08
C TYR A 106 2.21 21.10 -10.18
N THR A 107 1.77 21.06 -11.42
CA THR A 107 2.64 21.22 -12.58
C THR A 107 2.05 22.27 -13.53
N PRO A 108 2.90 23.12 -14.17
CA PRO A 108 2.41 24.14 -15.11
C PRO A 108 1.62 23.55 -16.27
N ASP A 109 1.94 22.33 -16.70
CA ASP A 109 1.26 21.65 -17.81
C ASP A 109 -0.22 21.40 -17.55
N LEU A 110 -0.57 21.10 -16.30
CA LEU A 110 -1.95 20.84 -15.89
C LEU A 110 -2.64 22.07 -15.31
N ASP A 111 -1.87 23.11 -14.92
CA ASP A 111 -2.33 24.35 -14.27
C ASP A 111 -3.32 24.12 -13.13
N ARG A 112 -3.09 23.06 -12.36
CA ARG A 112 -3.92 22.68 -11.21
C ARG A 112 -3.16 21.83 -10.21
N ILE A 113 -3.71 21.75 -9.00
CA ILE A 113 -3.24 20.83 -7.97
C ILE A 113 -3.89 19.47 -8.22
N ILE A 114 -3.06 18.44 -8.30
CA ILE A 114 -3.47 17.05 -8.42
C ILE A 114 -3.07 16.25 -7.18
N LYS A 115 -3.85 15.25 -6.86
CA LYS A 115 -3.54 14.28 -5.81
C LYS A 115 -2.56 13.27 -6.37
N SER A 116 -1.36 13.19 -5.77
CA SER A 116 -0.28 12.28 -6.18
C SER A 116 -0.23 11.01 -5.34
N ALA A 117 -0.60 11.10 -4.07
CA ALA A 117 -0.83 9.95 -3.20
C ALA A 117 -1.99 10.24 -2.25
N ASP A 118 -2.70 9.20 -1.83
CA ASP A 118 -3.80 9.29 -0.90
C ASP A 118 -4.02 7.89 -0.31
N LYS A 119 -3.59 7.72 0.92
CA LYS A 119 -3.64 6.42 1.58
C LYS A 119 -3.98 6.59 3.05
N PHE A 120 -5.02 5.91 3.48
CA PHE A 120 -5.33 5.66 4.87
C PHE A 120 -5.34 4.16 5.11
N ALA A 121 -4.48 3.64 5.98
CA ALA A 121 -4.40 2.21 6.25
C ALA A 121 -4.23 1.92 7.74
N ILE A 122 -4.85 0.83 8.19
CA ILE A 122 -4.70 0.27 9.54
C ILE A 122 -4.34 -1.20 9.40
N ASP A 123 -3.23 -1.58 9.99
CA ASP A 123 -2.83 -2.97 10.20
C ASP A 123 -2.97 -3.35 11.67
N ALA A 124 -3.52 -4.50 11.95
CA ALA A 124 -3.57 -5.07 13.30
C ALA A 124 -3.27 -6.56 13.25
N ILE A 125 -2.38 -7.02 14.10
CA ILE A 125 -2.10 -8.44 14.28
C ILE A 125 -2.06 -8.79 15.77
N TYR A 126 -2.74 -9.85 16.11
CA TYR A 126 -2.69 -10.50 17.40
C TYR A 126 -1.98 -11.85 17.27
N LEU A 127 -1.03 -12.11 18.15
CA LEU A 127 -0.28 -13.35 18.24
C LEU A 127 -0.37 -13.88 19.67
N TYR A 128 -0.65 -15.17 19.82
CA TYR A 128 -0.53 -15.84 21.11
C TYR A 128 0.67 -16.77 21.09
N ASN A 129 1.74 -16.36 21.73
CA ASN A 129 3.01 -17.06 21.73
C ASN A 129 2.96 -18.27 22.70
N ILE A 130 3.01 -19.47 22.16
CA ILE A 130 3.16 -20.73 22.88
C ILE A 130 4.64 -21.09 22.86
N SER A 131 5.17 -21.65 23.95
CA SER A 131 6.54 -22.16 23.99
C SER A 131 7.62 -21.15 23.56
N ALA A 132 8.05 -20.33 24.51
CA ALA A 132 9.21 -19.44 24.38
C ALA A 132 9.19 -18.52 23.14
N ASP A 133 8.01 -18.02 22.77
CA ASP A 133 7.78 -17.11 21.64
C ASP A 133 8.07 -17.73 20.25
N LEU A 134 8.11 -19.07 20.15
CA LEU A 134 8.47 -19.75 18.91
C LEU A 134 7.30 -19.91 17.94
N TRP A 135 6.11 -20.23 18.44
CA TRP A 135 4.93 -20.50 17.61
C TRP A 135 3.62 -20.27 18.37
N GLY A 136 2.53 -20.18 17.64
CA GLY A 136 1.19 -20.08 18.22
C GLY A 136 0.13 -19.68 17.18
N PRO A 137 -1.12 -19.48 17.63
CA PRO A 137 -2.17 -18.95 16.77
C PRO A 137 -2.00 -17.44 16.56
N PHE A 138 -2.51 -16.98 15.42
CA PHE A 138 -2.59 -15.55 15.09
C PHE A 138 -3.94 -15.19 14.50
N ALA A 139 -4.28 -13.90 14.61
CA ALA A 139 -5.30 -13.23 13.82
C ALA A 139 -4.75 -11.90 13.30
N LYS A 140 -4.96 -11.61 12.02
CA LYS A 140 -4.53 -10.36 11.36
C LYS A 140 -5.73 -9.73 10.69
N ALA A 141 -5.81 -8.41 10.75
CA ALA A 141 -6.73 -7.60 9.96
C ALA A 141 -5.96 -6.43 9.38
N HIS A 142 -6.28 -6.07 8.15
CA HIS A 142 -5.72 -4.92 7.45
C HIS A 142 -6.85 -4.12 6.83
N PHE A 143 -6.87 -2.85 7.01
CA PHE A 143 -7.80 -1.84 6.48
C PHE A 143 -7.03 -0.83 5.63
N GLU A 144 -7.48 -0.53 4.40
CA GLU A 144 -6.92 0.55 3.61
C GLU A 144 -7.98 1.18 2.69
N THR A 145 -7.98 2.49 2.58
CA THR A 145 -8.83 3.29 1.68
C THR A 145 -8.13 4.59 1.31
N GLN A 146 -8.70 5.34 0.39
CA GLN A 146 -8.32 6.73 0.15
C GLN A 146 -9.25 7.68 0.94
N LEU A 147 -8.77 8.87 1.30
CA LEU A 147 -9.55 9.87 2.04
C LEU A 147 -10.30 10.82 1.10
N PHE A 148 -9.72 11.14 -0.04
CA PHE A 148 -10.24 12.15 -0.97
C PHE A 148 -10.64 11.55 -2.31
N ASN A 149 -11.49 12.26 -3.05
CA ASN A 149 -11.86 11.87 -4.41
C ASN A 149 -10.64 11.74 -5.32
N GLY A 150 -10.66 10.74 -6.19
CA GLY A 150 -9.67 10.54 -7.24
C GLY A 150 -10.10 11.17 -8.55
N PHE A 151 -9.14 11.80 -9.24
CA PHE A 151 -9.39 12.45 -10.53
C PHE A 151 -8.38 11.99 -11.57
N LEU A 152 -8.86 11.69 -12.76
CA LEU A 152 -8.04 11.57 -13.94
C LEU A 152 -7.87 12.99 -14.53
N ASN A 153 -6.62 13.42 -14.67
CA ASN A 153 -6.27 14.73 -15.19
C ASN A 153 -5.53 14.58 -16.52
N THR A 154 -5.92 15.37 -17.51
CA THR A 154 -5.28 15.38 -18.84
C THR A 154 -4.90 16.81 -19.21
N MET A 155 -3.85 16.98 -20.02
CA MET A 155 -3.37 18.30 -20.49
C MET A 155 -4.38 18.99 -21.43
N ARG A 156 -5.29 18.23 -22.00
CA ARG A 156 -6.32 18.72 -22.92
C ARG A 156 -7.62 18.01 -22.63
N PRO A 157 -8.76 18.61 -22.88
CA PRO A 157 -10.05 17.94 -22.79
C PRO A 157 -10.10 16.70 -23.68
N GLU A 158 -10.42 15.54 -23.09
CA GLU A 158 -10.50 14.24 -23.73
C GLU A 158 -11.92 13.69 -23.63
N TYR A 159 -12.31 12.83 -24.57
CA TYR A 159 -13.56 12.09 -24.49
C TYR A 159 -13.34 10.82 -23.66
N TYR A 160 -14.27 10.50 -22.77
CA TYR A 160 -14.22 9.31 -21.93
C TYR A 160 -15.37 8.38 -22.28
N VAL A 161 -15.09 7.10 -22.42
CA VAL A 161 -16.08 6.07 -22.72
C VAL A 161 -16.25 5.16 -21.49
N PHE A 162 -17.44 5.20 -20.90
CA PHE A 162 -17.80 4.37 -19.78
C PHE A 162 -18.11 2.92 -20.22
N PRO A 163 -18.12 1.92 -19.29
CA PRO A 163 -18.38 0.52 -19.63
C PRO A 163 -19.73 0.26 -20.28
N ASP A 164 -20.72 1.10 -20.01
CA ASP A 164 -22.04 1.05 -20.64
C ASP A 164 -22.09 1.62 -22.08
N GLY A 165 -20.97 2.06 -22.61
CA GLY A 165 -20.83 2.70 -23.91
C GLY A 165 -21.17 4.19 -23.93
N THR A 166 -21.52 4.78 -22.78
CA THR A 166 -21.78 6.22 -22.69
C THR A 166 -20.48 6.98 -22.91
N THR A 167 -20.50 7.90 -23.87
CA THR A 167 -19.39 8.83 -24.12
C THR A 167 -19.75 10.18 -23.52
N VAL A 168 -18.90 10.69 -22.62
CA VAL A 168 -19.08 12.02 -22.06
C VAL A 168 -18.31 13.06 -22.84
N ALA A 169 -18.79 14.32 -22.74
CA ALA A 169 -18.16 15.50 -23.35
C ALA A 169 -16.68 15.60 -22.90
N PRO A 170 -15.84 16.24 -23.70
CA PRO A 170 -14.44 16.34 -23.40
C PRO A 170 -14.21 17.16 -22.12
N PHE A 171 -13.55 16.52 -21.14
CA PHE A 171 -13.09 17.14 -19.91
C PHE A 171 -11.58 16.97 -19.78
N ASP A 172 -10.94 17.93 -19.16
CA ASP A 172 -9.53 17.85 -18.75
C ASP A 172 -9.36 17.31 -17.33
N GLN A 173 -10.48 17.15 -16.61
CA GLN A 173 -10.53 16.51 -15.29
C GLN A 173 -11.83 15.71 -15.17
N LEU A 174 -11.69 14.41 -14.92
CA LEU A 174 -12.81 13.50 -14.67
C LEU A 174 -12.64 12.85 -13.30
N GLN A 175 -13.68 12.89 -12.45
CA GLN A 175 -13.67 12.13 -11.21
C GLN A 175 -13.79 10.64 -11.52
N ILE A 176 -12.85 9.84 -11.01
CA ILE A 176 -12.75 8.40 -11.24
C ILE A 176 -12.91 7.57 -9.96
N SER A 177 -12.94 8.21 -8.79
CA SER A 177 -13.26 7.54 -7.52
C SER A 177 -13.81 8.53 -6.50
N GLY A 178 -14.63 8.04 -5.58
CA GLY A 178 -15.15 8.79 -4.44
C GLY A 178 -14.18 8.82 -3.26
N SER A 179 -14.47 9.66 -2.26
CA SER A 179 -13.83 9.57 -0.94
C SER A 179 -14.19 8.24 -0.28
N PHE A 180 -13.22 7.61 0.38
CA PHE A 180 -13.36 6.27 0.98
C PHE A 180 -13.79 5.17 -0.02
N ASP A 181 -13.49 5.35 -1.31
CA ASP A 181 -13.82 4.43 -2.38
C ASP A 181 -12.61 4.28 -3.34
N PRO A 182 -12.00 3.09 -3.48
CA PRO A 182 -12.42 1.82 -2.93
C PRO A 182 -12.09 1.64 -1.45
N ILE A 183 -12.79 0.69 -0.88
CA ILE A 183 -12.49 0.14 0.43
C ILE A 183 -12.03 -1.31 0.25
N LYS A 184 -10.87 -1.72 0.79
CA LYS A 184 -10.36 -3.09 0.73
C LYS A 184 -10.13 -3.68 2.10
N ILE A 185 -10.56 -4.94 2.30
CA ILE A 185 -10.48 -5.71 3.54
C ILE A 185 -9.57 -6.91 3.36
N SER A 186 -8.55 -7.08 4.20
CA SER A 186 -7.98 -8.41 4.32
C SER A 186 -7.86 -8.85 5.76
N GLU A 187 -8.27 -10.07 6.02
CA GLU A 187 -8.14 -10.71 7.30
C GLU A 187 -7.51 -12.10 7.15
N SER A 188 -6.86 -12.57 8.19
CA SER A 188 -6.39 -13.95 8.23
C SER A 188 -6.27 -14.47 9.66
N VAL A 189 -6.50 -15.77 9.80
CA VAL A 189 -6.35 -16.50 11.06
C VAL A 189 -5.61 -17.80 10.80
N GLY A 190 -4.77 -18.21 11.73
CA GLY A 190 -4.00 -19.43 11.52
C GLY A 190 -2.92 -19.64 12.58
N LEU A 191 -1.83 -20.23 12.15
CA LEU A 191 -0.65 -20.49 12.97
C LEU A 191 0.55 -19.72 12.45
N PHE A 192 1.37 -19.23 13.37
CA PHE A 192 2.66 -18.64 13.04
C PHE A 192 3.81 -19.43 13.69
N VAL A 193 5.00 -19.26 13.13
CA VAL A 193 6.27 -19.73 13.69
C VAL A 193 7.35 -18.66 13.49
N LYS A 194 8.19 -18.47 14.51
CA LYS A 194 9.34 -17.54 14.49
C LYS A 194 10.63 -18.37 14.62
N PRO A 195 11.13 -18.98 13.52
CA PRO A 195 12.27 -19.91 13.57
C PRO A 195 13.58 -19.23 13.98
N TRP A 196 13.73 -17.93 13.70
CA TRP A 196 14.89 -17.15 14.11
C TRP A 196 14.44 -15.83 14.73
N THR A 197 15.03 -15.50 15.90
CA THR A 197 14.69 -14.29 16.68
C THR A 197 15.96 -13.52 17.09
N ARG A 198 17.02 -13.61 16.30
CA ARG A 198 18.27 -12.91 16.56
C ARG A 198 18.21 -11.47 16.04
N GLU A 199 18.98 -10.59 16.63
CA GLU A 199 18.99 -9.16 16.27
C GLU A 199 19.31 -8.93 14.77
N TRP A 200 20.27 -9.70 14.26
CA TRP A 200 20.66 -9.62 12.86
C TRP A 200 19.69 -10.39 11.92
N LEU A 201 18.83 -11.29 12.44
CA LEU A 201 17.84 -12.00 11.65
C LEU A 201 16.63 -12.37 12.53
N LYS A 202 15.50 -11.78 12.22
CA LYS A 202 14.19 -12.16 12.74
C LYS A 202 13.35 -12.67 11.60
N THR A 203 12.67 -13.78 11.79
CA THR A 203 11.76 -14.35 10.79
C THR A 203 10.44 -14.71 11.44
N GLU A 204 9.37 -14.53 10.68
CA GLU A 204 8.02 -14.93 11.06
C GLU A 204 7.34 -15.53 9.83
N LEU A 205 6.90 -16.78 9.95
CA LEU A 205 6.13 -17.47 8.92
C LEU A 205 4.72 -17.68 9.45
N ARG A 206 3.73 -17.47 8.62
CA ARG A 206 2.31 -17.60 8.94
C ARG A 206 1.61 -18.42 7.88
N ALA A 207 0.69 -19.30 8.31
CA ALA A 207 -0.18 -20.05 7.41
C ALA A 207 -1.56 -20.21 8.04
N GLY A 208 -2.60 -20.10 7.25
CA GLY A 208 -3.97 -20.19 7.73
C GLY A 208 -5.02 -19.95 6.66
N LEU A 209 -6.17 -19.52 7.11
CA LEU A 209 -7.25 -19.05 6.26
C LEU A 209 -7.22 -17.52 6.20
N GLY A 210 -7.55 -16.97 5.04
CA GLY A 210 -7.62 -15.52 4.87
C GLY A 210 -8.73 -15.12 3.93
N GLY A 211 -9.20 -13.91 4.10
CA GLY A 211 -10.16 -13.25 3.23
C GLY A 211 -9.56 -11.99 2.60
N LEU A 212 -10.09 -11.65 1.44
CA LEU A 212 -9.84 -10.41 0.74
C LEU A 212 -11.15 -9.88 0.18
N HIS A 213 -11.51 -8.69 0.58
CA HIS A 213 -12.74 -8.02 0.16
C HIS A 213 -12.38 -6.67 -0.44
N LEU A 214 -12.87 -6.37 -1.61
CA LEU A 214 -12.85 -5.06 -2.21
C LEU A 214 -14.28 -4.56 -2.33
N ILE A 215 -14.55 -3.38 -1.79
CA ILE A 215 -15.80 -2.67 -1.97
C ILE A 215 -15.48 -1.44 -2.82
N ALA A 216 -15.97 -1.43 -4.05
CA ALA A 216 -15.80 -0.35 -5.00
C ALA A 216 -17.18 -0.01 -5.56
N ASP A 217 -17.58 1.25 -5.44
CA ASP A 217 -18.88 1.73 -5.91
C ASP A 217 -18.72 2.52 -7.21
N THR A 218 -17.86 3.52 -7.20
CA THR A 218 -17.65 4.44 -8.33
C THR A 218 -16.17 4.56 -8.70
N VAL A 219 -15.48 3.43 -8.79
CA VAL A 219 -14.05 3.40 -9.12
C VAL A 219 -13.85 3.00 -10.58
N TYR A 220 -13.15 3.85 -11.33
CA TYR A 220 -12.79 3.59 -12.72
C TYR A 220 -11.29 3.61 -12.93
N ILE A 221 -10.82 2.76 -13.83
CA ILE A 221 -9.44 2.72 -14.32
C ILE A 221 -9.44 3.18 -15.77
N ALA A 222 -8.58 4.15 -16.09
CA ALA A 222 -8.39 4.60 -17.46
C ALA A 222 -7.55 3.59 -18.25
N GLY A 223 -8.05 3.16 -19.38
CA GLY A 223 -7.28 2.39 -20.37
C GLY A 223 -6.38 3.27 -21.22
N ALA A 224 -5.64 2.64 -22.13
CA ALA A 224 -4.85 3.37 -23.12
C ALA A 224 -5.77 4.20 -24.03
N LYS A 225 -5.33 5.43 -24.33
CA LYS A 225 -6.08 6.31 -25.25
C LYS A 225 -6.13 5.69 -26.65
N ASP A 226 -7.33 5.64 -27.21
CA ASP A 226 -7.52 5.36 -28.63
C ASP A 226 -7.29 6.66 -29.43
N GLU A 227 -6.13 6.76 -30.07
CA GLU A 227 -5.74 7.94 -30.83
C GLU A 227 -6.61 8.14 -32.08
N ALA A 228 -7.19 7.08 -32.66
CA ALA A 228 -8.03 7.16 -33.85
C ALA A 228 -9.40 7.77 -33.55
N LEU A 229 -9.95 7.47 -32.38
CA LEU A 229 -11.23 7.97 -31.91
C LEU A 229 -11.08 9.17 -30.96
N ASN A 230 -9.86 9.47 -30.52
CA ASN A 230 -9.56 10.47 -29.50
C ASN A 230 -10.35 10.23 -28.20
N GLN A 231 -10.38 8.98 -27.75
CA GLN A 231 -11.17 8.51 -26.60
C GLN A 231 -10.32 7.75 -25.61
N ILE A 232 -10.65 7.89 -24.32
CA ILE A 232 -10.05 7.12 -23.23
C ILE A 232 -11.13 6.16 -22.69
N PRO A 233 -10.97 4.85 -22.88
CA PRO A 233 -11.90 3.89 -22.32
C PRO A 233 -11.71 3.79 -20.81
N LEU A 234 -12.82 3.71 -20.08
CA LEU A 234 -12.85 3.51 -18.63
C LEU A 234 -13.33 2.09 -18.33
N THR A 235 -12.65 1.43 -17.43
CA THR A 235 -13.06 0.13 -16.88
C THR A 235 -13.51 0.34 -15.44
N GLN A 236 -14.69 -0.09 -15.07
CA GLN A 236 -15.15 -0.04 -13.70
C GLN A 236 -14.48 -1.16 -12.88
N VAL A 237 -14.03 -0.82 -11.71
CA VAL A 237 -13.55 -1.79 -10.72
C VAL A 237 -14.76 -2.38 -10.01
N GLU A 238 -14.92 -3.69 -10.11
CA GLU A 238 -16.01 -4.40 -9.46
C GLU A 238 -15.65 -4.77 -8.01
N SER A 239 -16.67 -4.71 -7.13
CA SER A 239 -16.54 -5.24 -5.79
C SER A 239 -16.42 -6.76 -5.82
N PHE A 240 -15.52 -7.31 -5.01
CA PHE A 240 -15.38 -8.76 -4.93
C PHE A 240 -15.06 -9.25 -3.52
N ASN A 241 -15.30 -10.53 -3.29
CA ASN A 241 -14.98 -11.22 -2.05
C ASN A 241 -14.25 -12.51 -2.38
N GLN A 242 -13.15 -12.76 -1.69
CA GLN A 242 -12.37 -13.99 -1.78
C GLN A 242 -12.10 -14.56 -0.39
N LEU A 243 -12.25 -15.88 -0.23
CA LEU A 243 -11.76 -16.60 0.93
C LEU A 243 -10.81 -17.69 0.45
N GLY A 244 -9.68 -17.85 1.10
CA GLY A 244 -8.62 -18.73 0.61
C GLY A 244 -7.65 -19.19 1.67
N ALA A 245 -6.63 -19.92 1.22
CA ALA A 245 -5.45 -20.25 2.01
C ALA A 245 -4.49 -19.04 1.99
N ALA A 246 -4.15 -18.57 3.17
CA ALA A 246 -3.27 -17.42 3.36
C ALA A 246 -1.91 -17.89 3.86
N PHE A 247 -0.85 -17.40 3.22
CA PHE A 247 0.54 -17.63 3.60
C PHE A 247 1.26 -16.29 3.70
N ALA A 248 2.06 -16.12 4.74
CA ALA A 248 2.92 -14.96 4.86
C ALA A 248 4.29 -15.34 5.38
N ALA A 249 5.30 -14.65 4.88
CA ALA A 249 6.66 -14.76 5.36
C ALA A 249 7.22 -13.37 5.58
N MET A 250 7.88 -13.16 6.69
CA MET A 250 8.59 -11.92 7.02
C MET A 250 9.99 -12.25 7.46
N LEU A 251 10.93 -11.43 7.03
CA LEU A 251 12.28 -11.41 7.55
C LEU A 251 12.70 -9.96 7.80
N SER A 252 13.47 -9.73 8.84
CA SER A 252 14.05 -8.42 9.12
C SER A 252 15.31 -8.58 9.97
N GLY A 253 16.17 -7.59 9.96
CA GLY A 253 17.35 -7.58 10.78
C GLY A 253 18.13 -6.29 10.70
N THR A 254 19.09 -6.17 11.63
CA THR A 254 20.05 -5.07 11.63
C THR A 254 21.45 -5.66 11.72
N TYR A 255 22.24 -5.37 10.71
CA TYR A 255 23.65 -5.74 10.72
C TYR A 255 24.48 -4.58 11.28
N LYS A 256 25.06 -4.78 12.45
CA LYS A 256 25.83 -3.74 13.15
C LYS A 256 27.23 -3.64 12.57
N LEU A 257 27.43 -2.63 11.74
CA LEU A 257 28.72 -2.16 11.25
C LEU A 257 28.98 -0.75 11.79
N GLU A 258 30.05 -0.10 11.37
CA GLU A 258 30.25 1.34 11.63
C GLU A 258 29.09 2.18 11.08
N ALA A 259 28.54 1.79 9.92
CA ALA A 259 27.27 2.25 9.38
C ALA A 259 26.26 1.09 9.48
N PRO A 260 25.31 1.10 10.43
CA PRO A 260 24.34 0.04 10.60
C PRO A 260 23.48 -0.14 9.35
N ILE A 261 23.32 -1.40 8.92
CA ILE A 261 22.47 -1.76 7.80
C ILE A 261 21.19 -2.41 8.35
N THR A 262 20.05 -1.80 8.11
CA THR A 262 18.75 -2.38 8.38
C THR A 262 18.16 -2.98 7.11
N TYR A 263 17.46 -4.10 7.22
CA TYR A 263 16.81 -4.72 6.08
C TYR A 263 15.53 -5.44 6.50
N GLY A 264 14.62 -5.55 5.55
CA GLY A 264 13.38 -6.26 5.72
C GLY A 264 12.87 -6.80 4.39
N ALA A 265 12.15 -7.91 4.44
CA ALA A 265 11.35 -8.37 3.33
C ALA A 265 10.08 -9.06 3.85
N SER A 266 9.03 -8.98 3.08
CA SER A 266 7.77 -9.67 3.35
C SER A 266 7.18 -10.24 2.07
N ALA A 267 6.44 -11.31 2.23
CA ALA A 267 5.64 -11.91 1.19
C ALA A 267 4.30 -12.32 1.80
N ASP A 268 3.20 -11.90 1.20
CA ASP A 268 1.85 -12.35 1.53
C ASP A 268 1.23 -12.96 0.26
N ILE A 269 0.64 -14.15 0.40
CA ILE A 269 0.01 -14.90 -0.70
C ILE A 269 -1.36 -15.35 -0.24
N LEU A 270 -2.40 -15.08 -1.05
CA LEU A 270 -3.74 -15.60 -0.85
C LEU A 270 -4.16 -16.42 -2.06
N VAL A 271 -4.33 -17.71 -1.86
CA VAL A 271 -4.84 -18.66 -2.86
C VAL A 271 -6.33 -18.85 -2.61
N PRO A 272 -7.22 -18.25 -3.39
CA PRO A 272 -8.66 -18.31 -3.15
C PRO A 272 -9.21 -19.71 -3.46
N PHE A 273 -10.20 -20.15 -2.68
CA PHE A 273 -10.99 -21.36 -2.95
C PHE A 273 -12.50 -21.09 -2.87
N VAL A 274 -12.92 -19.97 -2.29
CA VAL A 274 -14.28 -19.42 -2.41
C VAL A 274 -14.13 -18.04 -3.03
N TYR A 275 -14.69 -17.84 -4.21
CA TYR A 275 -14.64 -16.60 -4.96
C TYR A 275 -15.73 -16.58 -6.04
N GLU A 276 -16.08 -15.38 -6.48
CA GLU A 276 -16.88 -15.15 -7.67
C GLU A 276 -15.98 -14.48 -8.72
N ASP A 277 -16.01 -15.01 -9.94
CA ASP A 277 -15.24 -14.43 -11.05
C ASP A 277 -16.06 -14.51 -12.35
N PRO A 278 -16.51 -13.37 -12.89
CA PRO A 278 -17.30 -13.34 -14.12
C PRO A 278 -16.57 -13.91 -15.34
N MET A 279 -15.24 -13.89 -15.32
CA MET A 279 -14.40 -14.40 -16.43
C MET A 279 -14.13 -15.92 -16.32
N GLY A 280 -14.52 -16.55 -15.22
CA GLY A 280 -14.35 -18.00 -15.02
C GLY A 280 -12.91 -18.45 -14.84
N ARG A 281 -12.03 -17.57 -14.34
CA ARG A 281 -10.62 -17.87 -14.07
C ARG A 281 -10.46 -18.84 -12.92
N SER A 282 -9.41 -19.62 -12.95
CA SER A 282 -9.09 -20.60 -11.90
C SER A 282 -8.54 -19.94 -10.63
N ALA A 283 -8.56 -20.65 -9.51
CA ALA A 283 -7.95 -20.19 -8.25
C ALA A 283 -6.47 -19.79 -8.40
N GLY A 284 -5.72 -20.51 -9.24
CA GLY A 284 -4.32 -20.19 -9.52
C GLY A 284 -4.14 -18.86 -10.24
N GLU A 285 -5.03 -18.55 -11.18
CA GLU A 285 -5.04 -17.26 -11.90
C GLU A 285 -5.45 -16.11 -10.99
N LEU A 286 -6.35 -16.36 -10.05
CA LEU A 286 -6.86 -15.39 -9.09
C LEU A 286 -6.02 -15.28 -7.80
N THR A 287 -4.90 -15.98 -7.72
CA THR A 287 -3.99 -15.90 -6.56
C THR A 287 -3.42 -14.50 -6.44
N ASN A 288 -3.57 -13.92 -5.25
CA ASN A 288 -3.04 -12.61 -4.92
C ASN A 288 -1.64 -12.74 -4.33
N TYR A 289 -0.73 -11.88 -4.78
CA TYR A 289 0.64 -11.82 -4.31
C TYR A 289 0.97 -10.39 -3.88
N ASN A 290 1.64 -10.27 -2.74
CA ASN A 290 2.19 -9.01 -2.28
C ASN A 290 3.60 -9.27 -1.73
N PHE A 291 4.61 -8.69 -2.36
CA PHE A 291 6.00 -8.76 -1.95
C PHE A 291 6.50 -7.35 -1.65
N ALA A 292 7.22 -7.21 -0.55
CA ALA A 292 7.91 -5.97 -0.24
C ALA A 292 9.33 -6.28 0.26
N ALA A 293 10.27 -5.42 -0.09
CA ALA A 293 11.63 -5.48 0.43
C ALA A 293 12.13 -4.06 0.69
N ASN A 294 12.94 -3.91 1.72
CA ASN A 294 13.60 -2.66 2.03
C ASN A 294 15.00 -2.89 2.55
N VAL A 295 15.88 -1.96 2.27
CA VAL A 295 17.21 -1.87 2.86
C VAL A 295 17.49 -0.42 3.21
N GLY A 296 18.10 -0.18 4.37
CA GLY A 296 18.49 1.15 4.82
C GLY A 296 19.90 1.12 5.43
N VAL A 297 20.64 2.18 5.23
CA VAL A 297 21.98 2.39 5.77
C VAL A 297 21.99 3.71 6.52
N GLU A 298 22.32 3.69 7.80
CA GLU A 298 22.51 4.89 8.59
C GLU A 298 23.97 5.37 8.40
N VAL A 299 24.15 6.35 7.51
CA VAL A 299 25.49 6.87 7.17
C VAL A 299 25.98 7.82 8.25
N ALA A 300 25.06 8.55 8.89
CA ALA A 300 25.32 9.44 10.02
C ALA A 300 24.07 9.57 10.89
N PRO A 301 24.14 10.07 12.13
CA PRO A 301 22.97 10.23 12.99
C PRO A 301 21.86 11.13 12.42
N TRP A 302 22.17 11.89 11.40
CA TRP A 302 21.26 12.81 10.70
C TRP A 302 21.03 12.42 9.22
N LEU A 303 21.68 11.35 8.74
CA LEU A 303 21.61 10.91 7.33
C LEU A 303 21.43 9.41 7.24
N SER A 304 20.32 8.97 6.67
CA SER A 304 20.08 7.59 6.25
C SER A 304 19.80 7.54 4.76
N VAL A 305 20.19 6.46 4.12
CA VAL A 305 19.89 6.16 2.72
C VAL A 305 19.13 4.84 2.71
N GLY A 306 17.99 4.80 2.02
CA GLY A 306 17.17 3.60 1.94
C GLY A 306 16.70 3.32 0.53
N TYR A 307 16.34 2.07 0.28
CA TYR A 307 15.68 1.61 -0.93
C TYR A 307 14.52 0.72 -0.55
N ARG A 308 13.39 0.89 -1.22
CA ARG A 308 12.19 0.06 -1.06
C ARG A 308 11.72 -0.45 -2.40
N LEU A 309 11.33 -1.72 -2.43
CA LEU A 309 10.64 -2.37 -3.54
C LEU A 309 9.32 -2.92 -3.04
N SER A 310 8.24 -2.68 -3.79
CA SER A 310 6.95 -3.31 -3.61
C SER A 310 6.49 -3.91 -4.93
N VAL A 311 6.02 -5.15 -4.89
CA VAL A 311 5.53 -5.88 -6.06
C VAL A 311 4.20 -6.52 -5.70
N VAL A 312 3.14 -6.11 -6.36
CA VAL A 312 1.77 -6.57 -6.08
C VAL A 312 1.15 -7.14 -7.34
N ARG A 313 0.42 -8.24 -7.18
CA ARG A 313 -0.47 -8.77 -8.21
C ARG A 313 -1.83 -9.06 -7.58
N MET A 314 -2.86 -8.43 -8.10
CA MET A 314 -4.25 -8.60 -7.69
C MET A 314 -5.12 -8.80 -8.94
N PRO A 315 -5.29 -10.04 -9.42
CA PRO A 315 -5.85 -10.32 -10.74
C PRO A 315 -7.29 -9.85 -10.95
N GLN A 316 -8.06 -9.68 -9.87
CA GLN A 316 -9.43 -9.14 -9.96
C GLN A 316 -9.47 -7.61 -10.17
N VAL A 317 -8.36 -6.92 -9.92
CA VAL A 317 -8.22 -5.47 -10.18
C VAL A 317 -7.39 -5.24 -11.44
N SER A 318 -6.25 -5.91 -11.55
CA SER A 318 -5.35 -5.86 -12.72
C SER A 318 -4.61 -7.18 -12.82
N GLU A 319 -4.57 -7.76 -14.01
CA GLU A 319 -3.84 -9.02 -14.27
C GLU A 319 -2.32 -8.80 -14.26
N GLU A 320 -1.87 -7.58 -14.45
CA GLU A 320 -0.46 -7.25 -14.52
C GLU A 320 0.17 -7.10 -13.13
N TRP A 321 1.48 -7.34 -13.09
CA TRP A 321 2.29 -7.07 -11.91
C TRP A 321 2.52 -5.56 -11.76
N GLN A 322 2.17 -5.05 -10.61
CA GLN A 322 2.40 -3.65 -10.23
C GLN A 322 3.71 -3.57 -9.44
N ILE A 323 4.68 -2.85 -9.96
CA ILE A 323 6.02 -2.72 -9.36
C ILE A 323 6.23 -1.25 -8.99
N GLN A 324 6.53 -1.02 -7.73
CA GLN A 324 6.88 0.31 -7.20
C GLN A 324 8.24 0.23 -6.51
N ASN A 325 9.11 1.17 -6.81
CA ASN A 325 10.42 1.35 -6.18
C ASN A 325 10.60 2.80 -5.75
N ASN A 326 11.20 2.99 -4.57
CA ASN A 326 11.45 4.31 -3.95
C ASN A 326 12.84 4.33 -3.31
#